data_abc795888adfd45323979365d87d2cf0
#
_entry.id   abc795888adfd45323979365d87d2cf0
#
_cell.length_a   1.000
_cell.length_b   1.000
_cell.length_c   1.000
_cell.angle_alpha   90.00
_cell.angle_beta   90.00
_cell.angle_gamma   90.00
#
_symmetry.space_group_name_H-M   'P 1'
#
loop_
_entity.id
_entity.type
_entity.pdbx_description
1 polymer ?
#
loop_
_entity_poly.entity_id
_entity_poly.type
_entity_poly.pdbx_seq_one_letter_code
_entity_poly.pdbx_strand_id
1 'polypeptide(L)'
;MGAFFKDFAIAFVILFVAYNLFKVFLLKYFKKPNRIKSISINIIVALLILYVFVLIYQNAVERFEDRALTFLIFNFANQLINLSSLALATTAIVLIYKTSKTTNFAQSMMATFGAYVAAKMIQYMGAHYEWGVTKTVVFALIGGALTAFLLGVIIDSVIIRYSKDKSPVGKQMITMGLVIILTGIMPMIFGSNSTTNPLSIPTLFPRGDQVPLTFLYNWGVITMPLQIPKHSIYGLALTVFLLVVLFSLLRFTKWGLGVRATASNERVASMMGINTKLITALSWGIAGFLGGVAAIIKAPSDIGPALMVTTQVNGFVAAVLGSFTSFAGPLIASILIPTMQGLLETLVGTWNFAVVYIIILVFVLIKPEGLFGKKVDKKV
;
A
#
# COMPACT_ATOMS: atom_id res chain seq x y z
N MET A 1 -25.22 -18.82 23.71
CA MET A 1 -25.04 -17.53 24.43
C MET A 1 -23.56 -17.12 24.58
N GLY A 2 -22.62 -17.99 24.99
CA GLY A 2 -21.22 -17.62 25.15
C GLY A 2 -20.49 -17.19 23.88
N ALA A 3 -20.80 -17.79 22.74
CA ALA A 3 -20.24 -17.41 21.44
C ALA A 3 -20.72 -16.01 21.03
N PHE A 4 -21.99 -15.71 21.18
CA PHE A 4 -22.57 -14.40 20.86
C PHE A 4 -21.91 -13.26 21.66
N PHE A 5 -21.62 -13.46 22.95
CA PHE A 5 -20.94 -12.46 23.79
C PHE A 5 -19.48 -12.25 23.37
N LYS A 6 -18.75 -13.30 22.95
CA LYS A 6 -17.38 -13.18 22.45
C LYS A 6 -17.33 -12.42 21.12
N ASP A 7 -18.22 -12.76 20.19
CA ASP A 7 -18.31 -12.13 18.89
C ASP A 7 -18.72 -10.66 19.02
N PHE A 8 -19.63 -10.36 19.94
CA PHE A 8 -20.03 -9.00 20.28
C PHE A 8 -18.85 -8.19 20.86
N ALA A 9 -18.03 -8.78 21.72
CA ALA A 9 -16.88 -8.10 22.32
C ALA A 9 -15.80 -7.78 21.26
N ILE A 10 -15.51 -8.70 20.34
CA ILE A 10 -14.56 -8.47 19.26
C ILE A 10 -15.10 -7.43 18.28
N ALA A 11 -16.38 -7.52 17.91
CA ALA A 11 -17.07 -6.52 17.10
C ALA A 11 -17.02 -5.13 17.76
N PHE A 12 -17.25 -5.07 19.09
CA PHE A 12 -17.20 -3.83 19.84
C PHE A 12 -15.80 -3.20 19.82
N VAL A 13 -14.72 -3.99 19.97
CA VAL A 13 -13.34 -3.48 19.88
C VAL A 13 -13.04 -2.92 18.48
N ILE A 14 -13.40 -3.62 17.42
CA ILE A 14 -13.22 -3.15 16.04
C ILE A 14 -14.02 -1.87 15.80
N LEU A 15 -15.27 -1.83 16.27
CA LEU A 15 -16.14 -0.67 16.17
C LEU A 15 -15.65 0.50 17.01
N PHE A 16 -15.10 0.25 18.20
CA PHE A 16 -14.55 1.28 19.08
C PHE A 16 -13.33 1.93 18.44
N VAL A 17 -12.46 1.16 17.79
CA VAL A 17 -11.31 1.69 17.04
C VAL A 17 -11.80 2.49 15.83
N ALA A 18 -12.72 1.95 15.04
CA ALA A 18 -13.32 2.64 13.89
C ALA A 18 -14.07 3.91 14.33
N TYR A 19 -14.82 3.87 15.43
CA TYR A 19 -15.51 5.01 16.01
C TYR A 19 -14.54 6.11 16.48
N ASN A 20 -13.43 5.76 17.14
CA ASN A 20 -12.46 6.76 17.57
C ASN A 20 -11.75 7.40 16.39
N LEU A 21 -11.42 6.64 15.35
CA LEU A 21 -10.88 7.17 14.08
C LEU A 21 -11.88 8.14 13.42
N PHE A 22 -13.15 7.78 13.38
CA PHE A 22 -14.22 8.59 12.79
C PHE A 22 -14.61 9.79 13.68
N LYS A 23 -14.55 9.66 15.00
CA LYS A 23 -14.78 10.76 15.97
C LYS A 23 -13.74 11.86 15.82
N VAL A 24 -12.46 11.50 15.71
CA VAL A 24 -11.39 12.48 15.43
C VAL A 24 -11.66 13.19 14.11
N PHE A 25 -12.24 12.50 13.15
CA PHE A 25 -12.63 13.02 11.87
C PHE A 25 -13.77 14.04 11.93
N LEU A 26 -14.91 13.69 12.54
CA LEU A 26 -16.08 14.57 12.58
C LEU A 26 -15.91 15.78 13.48
N LEU A 27 -15.29 15.64 14.66
CA LEU A 27 -15.10 16.75 15.61
C LEU A 27 -14.21 17.86 15.06
N LYS A 28 -13.33 17.54 14.11
CA LYS A 28 -12.44 18.53 13.49
C LYS A 28 -13.10 19.28 12.32
N TYR A 29 -14.16 18.70 11.74
CA TYR A 29 -14.81 19.27 10.56
C TYR A 29 -15.89 20.30 10.88
N PHE A 30 -16.66 20.07 11.94
CA PHE A 30 -17.70 21.03 12.34
C PHE A 30 -17.10 22.14 13.20
N LYS A 31 -17.02 23.36 12.65
CA LYS A 31 -16.63 24.57 13.41
C LYS A 31 -17.45 24.65 14.71
N LYS A 32 -16.80 24.35 15.85
CA LYS A 32 -17.38 24.41 17.21
C LYS A 32 -18.88 24.07 17.26
N PRO A 33 -19.27 22.84 16.99
CA PRO A 33 -20.66 22.46 17.22
C PRO A 33 -20.97 22.59 18.71
N ASN A 34 -22.18 23.03 19.06
CA ASN A 34 -22.67 22.92 20.41
C ASN A 34 -22.46 21.48 20.88
N ARG A 35 -22.05 21.29 22.15
CA ARG A 35 -21.72 19.98 22.72
C ARG A 35 -22.75 18.89 22.39
N ILE A 36 -24.04 19.25 22.38
CA ILE A 36 -25.18 18.37 22.08
C ILE A 36 -25.14 17.91 20.62
N LYS A 37 -24.92 18.80 19.64
CA LYS A 37 -24.81 18.41 18.21
C LYS A 37 -23.62 17.49 17.94
N SER A 38 -22.50 17.70 18.63
CA SER A 38 -21.34 16.81 18.51
C SER A 38 -21.62 15.41 19.02
N ILE A 39 -22.33 15.29 20.16
CA ILE A 39 -22.72 14.00 20.75
C ILE A 39 -23.71 13.28 19.84
N SER A 40 -24.73 13.96 19.31
CA SER A 40 -25.74 13.38 18.42
C SER A 40 -25.11 12.84 17.12
N ILE A 41 -24.20 13.59 16.51
CA ILE A 41 -23.48 13.14 15.30
C ILE A 41 -22.63 11.90 15.62
N ASN A 42 -21.92 11.89 16.73
CA ASN A 42 -21.09 10.75 17.12
C ASN A 42 -21.93 9.47 17.36
N ILE A 43 -23.12 9.64 17.95
CA ILE A 43 -24.06 8.52 18.17
C ILE A 43 -24.56 7.99 16.81
N ILE A 44 -25.01 8.89 15.92
CA ILE A 44 -25.49 8.48 14.58
C ILE A 44 -24.42 7.71 13.81
N VAL A 45 -23.19 8.20 13.85
CA VAL A 45 -22.09 7.53 13.17
C VAL A 45 -21.74 6.19 13.80
N ALA A 46 -21.73 6.10 15.11
CA ALA A 46 -21.52 4.83 15.81
C ALA A 46 -22.62 3.81 15.45
N LEU A 47 -23.86 4.26 15.38
CA LEU A 47 -24.99 3.43 14.98
C LEU A 47 -24.91 2.99 13.51
N LEU A 48 -24.47 3.87 12.59
CA LEU A 48 -24.24 3.52 11.20
C LEU A 48 -23.12 2.48 11.04
N ILE A 49 -22.02 2.66 11.73
CA ILE A 49 -20.91 1.69 11.71
C ILE A 49 -21.36 0.35 12.29
N LEU A 50 -22.09 0.39 13.40
CA LEU A 50 -22.67 -0.81 14.02
C LEU A 50 -23.64 -1.50 13.05
N TYR A 51 -24.49 -0.75 12.37
CA TYR A 51 -25.43 -1.28 11.42
C TYR A 51 -24.73 -1.96 10.23
N VAL A 52 -23.72 -1.31 9.64
CA VAL A 52 -22.93 -1.91 8.56
C VAL A 52 -22.22 -3.18 9.03
N PHE A 53 -21.67 -3.19 10.24
CA PHE A 53 -21.04 -4.39 10.80
C PHE A 53 -22.06 -5.51 11.02
N VAL A 54 -23.25 -5.20 11.55
CA VAL A 54 -24.33 -6.17 11.73
C VAL A 54 -24.75 -6.76 10.38
N LEU A 55 -24.87 -5.94 9.33
CA LEU A 55 -25.17 -6.42 7.98
C LEU A 55 -24.08 -7.36 7.44
N ILE A 56 -22.81 -7.02 7.63
CA ILE A 56 -21.68 -7.88 7.23
C ILE A 56 -21.76 -9.21 7.99
N TYR A 57 -21.98 -9.14 9.30
CA TYR A 57 -22.05 -10.33 10.14
C TYR A 57 -23.27 -11.20 9.80
N GLN A 58 -24.46 -10.61 9.64
CA GLN A 58 -25.68 -11.34 9.25
C GLN A 58 -25.52 -12.03 7.89
N ASN A 59 -24.99 -11.34 6.89
CA ASN A 59 -24.73 -11.93 5.58
C ASN A 59 -23.71 -13.07 5.66
N ALA A 60 -22.69 -12.93 6.50
CA ALA A 60 -21.72 -13.99 6.74
C ALA A 60 -22.36 -15.18 7.49
N VAL A 61 -23.24 -14.94 8.46
CA VAL A 61 -24.00 -16.00 9.17
C VAL A 61 -24.95 -16.74 8.22
N GLU A 62 -25.70 -16.01 7.39
CA GLU A 62 -26.62 -16.61 6.40
C GLU A 62 -25.87 -17.51 5.40
N ARG A 63 -24.65 -17.14 5.02
CA ARG A 63 -23.85 -17.90 4.04
C ARG A 63 -23.00 -19.01 4.66
N PHE A 64 -22.50 -18.82 5.87
CA PHE A 64 -21.48 -19.65 6.49
C PHE A 64 -21.87 -20.19 7.87
N GLU A 65 -23.08 -19.92 8.33
CA GLU A 65 -23.61 -20.34 9.63
C GLU A 65 -22.63 -20.04 10.79
N ASP A 66 -22.28 -21.05 11.59
CA ASP A 66 -21.37 -20.91 12.73
C ASP A 66 -19.91 -20.56 12.32
N ARG A 67 -19.61 -20.52 11.01
CA ARG A 67 -18.27 -20.21 10.48
C ARG A 67 -18.10 -18.75 10.03
N ALA A 68 -19.09 -17.89 10.27
CA ALA A 68 -19.08 -16.51 9.81
C ALA A 68 -17.82 -15.74 10.25
N LEU A 69 -17.45 -15.81 11.52
CA LEU A 69 -16.25 -15.15 12.05
C LEU A 69 -14.96 -15.72 11.46
N THR A 70 -14.90 -17.06 11.34
CA THR A 70 -13.77 -17.74 10.70
C THR A 70 -13.57 -17.24 9.27
N PHE A 71 -14.65 -17.07 8.52
CA PHE A 71 -14.61 -16.58 7.16
C PHE A 71 -14.15 -15.12 7.05
N LEU A 72 -14.63 -14.23 7.94
CA LEU A 72 -14.17 -12.83 7.98
C LEU A 72 -12.67 -12.72 8.27
N ILE A 73 -12.18 -13.51 9.24
CA ILE A 73 -10.75 -13.55 9.57
C ILE A 73 -9.94 -14.13 8.41
N PHE A 74 -10.46 -15.17 7.73
CA PHE A 74 -9.83 -15.74 6.55
C PHE A 74 -9.71 -14.73 5.41
N ASN A 75 -10.78 -13.98 5.12
CA ASN A 75 -10.74 -12.94 4.10
C ASN A 75 -9.72 -11.83 4.43
N PHE A 76 -9.64 -11.42 5.69
CA PHE A 76 -8.60 -10.49 6.13
C PHE A 76 -7.20 -11.07 5.91
N ALA A 77 -6.98 -12.32 6.29
CA ALA A 77 -5.69 -12.99 6.14
C ALA A 77 -5.26 -13.11 4.66
N ASN A 78 -6.21 -13.33 3.75
CA ASN A 78 -5.95 -13.36 2.31
C ASN A 78 -5.54 -11.99 1.75
N GLN A 79 -5.87 -10.89 2.43
CA GLN A 79 -5.45 -9.55 2.02
C GLN A 79 -4.01 -9.18 2.46
N LEU A 80 -3.31 -10.02 3.23
CA LEU A 80 -1.98 -9.69 3.78
C LEU A 80 -0.96 -9.35 2.69
N ILE A 81 -0.98 -10.03 1.54
CA ILE A 81 -0.09 -9.73 0.40
C ILE A 81 -0.44 -8.36 -0.19
N ASN A 82 -1.72 -8.09 -0.42
CA ASN A 82 -2.19 -6.82 -0.97
C ASN A 82 -1.86 -5.67 -0.01
N LEU A 83 -2.07 -5.87 1.29
CA LEU A 83 -1.73 -4.92 2.35
C LEU A 83 -0.23 -4.60 2.36
N SER A 84 0.61 -5.65 2.32
CA SER A 84 2.08 -5.52 2.32
C SER A 84 2.57 -4.75 1.10
N SER A 85 2.13 -5.17 -0.08
CA SER A 85 2.49 -4.53 -1.35
C SER A 85 1.99 -3.07 -1.41
N LEU A 86 0.75 -2.82 -0.97
CA LEU A 86 0.17 -1.48 -0.98
C LEU A 86 0.86 -0.54 0.01
N ALA A 87 1.25 -1.01 1.19
CA ALA A 87 1.96 -0.20 2.19
C ALA A 87 3.31 0.31 1.65
N LEU A 88 4.10 -0.57 1.00
CA LEU A 88 5.36 -0.19 0.37
C LEU A 88 5.14 0.76 -0.82
N ALA A 89 4.19 0.45 -1.70
CA ALA A 89 3.89 1.26 -2.88
C ALA A 89 3.39 2.66 -2.49
N THR A 90 2.48 2.75 -1.52
CA THR A 90 1.96 4.03 -1.03
C THR A 90 3.05 4.88 -0.39
N THR A 91 3.91 4.26 0.42
CA THR A 91 5.03 4.97 1.05
C THR A 91 6.02 5.48 0.00
N ALA A 92 6.28 4.71 -1.05
CA ALA A 92 7.10 5.11 -2.20
C ALA A 92 6.50 6.32 -2.94
N ILE A 93 5.20 6.30 -3.22
CA ILE A 93 4.48 7.41 -3.87
C ILE A 93 4.59 8.69 -3.02
N VAL A 94 4.36 8.59 -1.71
CA VAL A 94 4.41 9.73 -0.79
C VAL A 94 5.83 10.28 -0.66
N LEU A 95 6.86 9.43 -0.68
CA LEU A 95 8.27 9.85 -0.62
C LEU A 95 8.63 10.71 -1.83
N ILE A 96 8.28 10.29 -3.04
CA ILE A 96 8.47 11.07 -4.27
C ILE A 96 7.71 12.40 -4.18
N TYR A 97 6.43 12.35 -3.82
CA TYR A 97 5.62 13.57 -3.73
C TYR A 97 6.20 14.59 -2.75
N LYS A 98 6.71 14.16 -1.60
CA LYS A 98 7.31 15.06 -0.60
C LYS A 98 8.54 15.78 -1.12
N THR A 99 9.38 15.10 -1.89
CA THR A 99 10.66 15.64 -2.36
C THR A 99 10.55 16.40 -3.67
N SER A 100 9.68 15.96 -4.58
CA SER A 100 9.55 16.52 -5.93
C SER A 100 8.28 17.33 -6.15
N LYS A 101 7.34 17.35 -5.16
CA LYS A 101 6.00 17.99 -5.26
C LYS A 101 5.21 17.56 -6.49
N THR A 102 5.51 16.37 -7.00
CA THR A 102 4.84 15.80 -8.17
C THR A 102 4.49 14.34 -7.89
N THR A 103 3.39 13.86 -8.44
CA THR A 103 3.03 12.44 -8.39
C THR A 103 3.69 11.71 -9.55
N ASN A 104 4.26 10.54 -9.26
CA ASN A 104 4.87 9.68 -10.28
C ASN A 104 3.86 8.62 -10.75
N PHE A 105 3.32 8.79 -11.96
CA PHE A 105 2.42 7.80 -12.55
C PHE A 105 3.17 6.56 -13.07
N ALA A 106 4.47 6.66 -13.33
CA ALA A 106 5.29 5.53 -13.78
C ALA A 106 5.75 4.61 -12.64
N GLN A 107 5.32 4.86 -11.38
CA GLN A 107 5.75 4.07 -10.23
C GLN A 107 5.42 2.58 -10.36
N SER A 108 4.23 2.24 -10.87
CA SER A 108 3.85 0.84 -11.12
C SER A 108 4.74 0.16 -12.14
N MET A 109 5.10 0.88 -13.23
CA MET A 109 5.95 0.32 -14.27
C MET A 109 7.38 0.12 -13.79
N MET A 110 7.93 1.08 -13.01
CA MET A 110 9.24 0.93 -12.36
C MET A 110 9.27 -0.28 -11.43
N ALA A 111 8.22 -0.44 -10.64
CA ALA A 111 8.07 -1.57 -9.72
C ALA A 111 7.97 -2.90 -10.47
N THR A 112 7.13 -2.97 -11.49
CA THR A 112 6.94 -4.16 -12.32
C THR A 112 8.23 -4.52 -13.07
N PHE A 113 8.99 -3.52 -13.55
CA PHE A 113 10.29 -3.75 -14.19
C PHE A 113 11.26 -4.47 -13.25
N GLY A 114 11.31 -4.06 -11.97
CA GLY A 114 12.10 -4.75 -10.95
C GLY A 114 11.68 -6.21 -10.75
N ALA A 115 10.37 -6.50 -10.77
CA ALA A 115 9.87 -7.87 -10.67
C ALA A 115 10.23 -8.71 -11.90
N TYR A 116 10.18 -8.14 -13.11
CA TYR A 116 10.64 -8.82 -14.32
C TYR A 116 12.13 -9.19 -14.25
N VAL A 117 12.98 -8.26 -13.80
CA VAL A 117 14.41 -8.54 -13.61
C VAL A 117 14.62 -9.65 -12.59
N ALA A 118 13.90 -9.61 -11.46
CA ALA A 118 13.98 -10.68 -10.46
C ALA A 118 13.60 -12.04 -11.04
N ALA A 119 12.52 -12.13 -11.83
CA ALA A 119 12.12 -13.37 -12.48
C ALA A 119 13.16 -13.89 -13.47
N LYS A 120 13.73 -13.01 -14.29
CA LYS A 120 14.81 -13.39 -15.21
C LYS A 120 16.07 -13.83 -14.49
N MET A 121 16.42 -13.19 -13.38
CA MET A 121 17.54 -13.63 -12.54
C MET A 121 17.29 -15.03 -11.97
N ILE A 122 16.07 -15.33 -11.50
CA ILE A 122 15.72 -16.66 -11.00
C ILE A 122 15.86 -17.71 -12.11
N GLN A 123 15.35 -17.42 -13.32
CA GLN A 123 15.45 -18.32 -14.46
C GLN A 123 16.91 -18.56 -14.84
N TYR A 124 17.72 -17.50 -14.93
CA TYR A 124 19.13 -17.62 -15.27
C TYR A 124 19.94 -18.38 -14.23
N MET A 125 19.75 -18.05 -12.95
CA MET A 125 20.47 -18.70 -11.86
C MET A 125 20.07 -20.18 -11.71
N GLY A 126 18.77 -20.49 -11.88
CA GLY A 126 18.28 -21.87 -11.83
C GLY A 126 18.79 -22.75 -12.98
N ALA A 127 19.13 -22.13 -14.13
CA ALA A 127 19.68 -22.85 -15.29
C ALA A 127 21.21 -23.03 -15.23
N HIS A 128 21.95 -22.14 -14.53
CA HIS A 128 23.41 -22.12 -14.58
C HIS A 128 24.10 -22.42 -13.25
N TYR A 129 23.37 -22.38 -12.12
CA TYR A 129 23.95 -22.60 -10.81
C TYR A 129 23.10 -23.56 -10.00
N GLU A 130 23.73 -24.49 -9.33
CA GLU A 130 23.09 -25.42 -8.38
C GLU A 130 22.80 -24.73 -7.02
N TRP A 131 22.24 -23.56 -7.06
CA TRP A 131 21.92 -22.82 -5.84
C TRP A 131 20.57 -23.29 -5.26
N GLY A 132 20.51 -23.41 -3.94
CA GLY A 132 19.22 -23.67 -3.30
C GLY A 132 18.23 -22.53 -3.55
N VAL A 133 16.94 -22.86 -3.61
CA VAL A 133 15.83 -21.92 -3.93
C VAL A 133 15.92 -20.63 -3.11
N THR A 134 16.23 -20.72 -1.81
CA THR A 134 16.32 -19.57 -0.91
C THR A 134 17.38 -18.56 -1.35
N LYS A 135 18.59 -19.03 -1.68
CA LYS A 135 19.68 -18.16 -2.14
C LYS A 135 19.29 -17.46 -3.43
N THR A 136 18.79 -18.21 -4.40
CA THR A 136 18.35 -17.71 -5.70
C THR A 136 17.31 -16.60 -5.56
N VAL A 137 16.29 -16.83 -4.74
CA VAL A 137 15.21 -15.84 -4.53
C VAL A 137 15.70 -14.59 -3.81
N VAL A 138 16.57 -14.72 -2.80
CA VAL A 138 17.13 -13.55 -2.10
C VAL A 138 17.98 -12.70 -3.03
N PHE A 139 18.88 -13.31 -3.82
CA PHE A 139 19.68 -12.57 -4.79
C PHE A 139 18.83 -11.91 -5.88
N ALA A 140 17.82 -12.61 -6.37
CA ALA A 140 16.90 -12.05 -7.36
C ALA A 140 16.05 -10.90 -6.80
N LEU A 141 15.58 -11.01 -5.55
CA LEU A 141 14.87 -9.93 -4.87
C LEU A 141 15.75 -8.69 -4.76
N ILE A 142 16.99 -8.84 -4.30
CA ILE A 142 17.94 -7.73 -4.20
C ILE A 142 18.24 -7.14 -5.60
N GLY A 143 18.52 -7.99 -6.59
CA GLY A 143 18.82 -7.55 -7.96
C GLY A 143 17.64 -6.81 -8.61
N GLY A 144 16.43 -7.33 -8.49
CA GLY A 144 15.22 -6.68 -9.00
C GLY A 144 14.92 -5.36 -8.29
N ALA A 145 15.06 -5.31 -6.96
CA ALA A 145 14.86 -4.09 -6.19
C ALA A 145 15.93 -3.02 -6.51
N LEU A 146 17.20 -3.43 -6.67
CA LEU A 146 18.29 -2.52 -7.07
C LEU A 146 18.10 -2.00 -8.50
N THR A 147 17.61 -2.82 -9.42
CA THR A 147 17.29 -2.36 -10.78
C THR A 147 16.18 -1.31 -10.76
N ALA A 148 15.12 -1.53 -9.98
CA ALA A 148 14.07 -0.53 -9.80
C ALA A 148 14.58 0.74 -9.11
N PHE A 149 15.53 0.63 -8.17
CA PHE A 149 16.23 1.78 -7.57
C PHE A 149 16.98 2.58 -8.63
N LEU A 150 17.82 1.92 -9.44
CA LEU A 150 18.61 2.57 -10.49
C LEU A 150 17.69 3.24 -11.51
N LEU A 151 16.61 2.56 -11.92
CA LEU A 151 15.63 3.13 -12.83
C LEU A 151 15.00 4.41 -12.26
N GLY A 152 14.68 4.43 -10.97
CA GLY A 152 14.19 5.63 -10.27
C GLY A 152 15.20 6.77 -10.29
N VAL A 153 16.46 6.50 -9.98
CA VAL A 153 17.56 7.50 -10.04
C VAL A 153 17.73 8.04 -11.46
N ILE A 154 17.69 7.17 -12.47
CA ILE A 154 17.82 7.59 -13.89
C ILE A 154 16.65 8.49 -14.29
N ILE A 155 15.41 8.10 -13.97
CA ILE A 155 14.22 8.89 -14.30
C ILE A 155 14.27 10.28 -13.67
N ASP A 156 14.63 10.39 -12.39
CA ASP A 156 14.80 11.70 -11.75
C ASP A 156 15.93 12.50 -12.39
N SER A 157 17.10 11.88 -12.55
CA SER A 157 18.32 12.59 -12.97
C SER A 157 18.31 13.02 -14.43
N VAL A 158 17.73 12.18 -15.32
CA VAL A 158 17.74 12.41 -16.77
C VAL A 158 16.45 13.08 -17.26
N ILE A 159 15.28 12.75 -16.67
CA ILE A 159 13.99 13.17 -17.21
C ILE A 159 13.38 14.28 -16.36
N ILE A 160 13.13 14.01 -15.07
CA ILE A 160 12.42 14.96 -14.21
C ILE A 160 13.25 16.21 -13.94
N ARG A 161 14.56 16.06 -13.83
CA ARG A 161 15.47 17.18 -13.60
C ARG A 161 15.44 18.21 -14.72
N TYR A 162 15.33 17.77 -15.98
CA TYR A 162 15.23 18.66 -17.14
C TYR A 162 13.83 19.27 -17.30
N SER A 163 12.86 18.82 -16.54
CA SER A 163 11.48 19.37 -16.52
C SER A 163 11.22 20.34 -15.38
N LYS A 164 12.26 20.90 -14.73
CA LYS A 164 12.13 21.73 -13.51
C LYS A 164 11.22 22.94 -13.69
N ASP A 165 11.29 23.59 -14.84
CA ASP A 165 10.49 24.78 -15.16
C ASP A 165 9.05 24.46 -15.60
N LYS A 166 8.69 23.18 -15.68
CA LYS A 166 7.35 22.74 -16.01
C LYS A 166 6.44 22.78 -14.78
N SER A 167 5.17 23.06 -15.02
CA SER A 167 4.15 22.96 -13.98
C SER A 167 4.08 21.56 -13.39
N PRO A 168 3.54 21.36 -12.17
CA PRO A 168 3.33 20.03 -11.60
C PRO A 168 2.56 19.09 -12.55
N VAL A 169 1.56 19.62 -13.25
CA VAL A 169 0.80 18.86 -14.27
C VAL A 169 1.69 18.45 -15.43
N GLY A 170 2.59 19.31 -15.92
CA GLY A 170 3.54 18.97 -16.99
C GLY A 170 4.47 17.82 -16.58
N LYS A 171 4.95 17.79 -15.33
CA LYS A 171 5.75 16.68 -14.81
C LYS A 171 4.94 15.38 -14.72
N GLN A 172 3.67 15.45 -14.33
CA GLN A 172 2.77 14.30 -14.33
C GLN A 172 2.57 13.73 -15.74
N MET A 173 2.38 14.59 -16.76
CA MET A 173 2.26 14.17 -18.15
C MET A 173 3.52 13.46 -18.65
N ILE A 174 4.71 13.92 -18.25
CA ILE A 174 5.98 13.24 -18.56
C ILE A 174 6.00 11.83 -17.94
N THR A 175 5.58 11.69 -16.69
CA THR A 175 5.53 10.35 -16.05
C THR A 175 4.46 9.45 -16.66
N MET A 176 3.36 9.99 -17.21
CA MET A 176 2.39 9.22 -18.01
C MET A 176 3.01 8.74 -19.34
N GLY A 177 3.79 9.58 -20.01
CA GLY A 177 4.56 9.14 -21.19
C GLY A 177 5.52 8.00 -20.88
N LEU A 178 6.18 8.05 -19.70
CA LEU A 178 7.03 6.96 -19.22
C LEU A 178 6.26 5.65 -18.98
N VAL A 179 5.01 5.71 -18.53
CA VAL A 179 4.15 4.51 -18.43
C VAL A 179 4.07 3.81 -19.76
N ILE A 180 3.75 4.55 -20.84
CA ILE A 180 3.60 3.99 -22.19
C ILE A 180 4.93 3.39 -22.67
N ILE A 181 6.03 4.13 -22.51
CA ILE A 181 7.37 3.68 -22.93
C ILE A 181 7.76 2.40 -22.20
N LEU A 182 7.66 2.37 -20.86
CA LEU A 182 8.06 1.22 -20.08
C LEU A 182 7.16 0.01 -20.36
N THR A 183 5.84 0.22 -20.54
CA THR A 183 4.91 -0.85 -20.91
C THR A 183 5.28 -1.46 -22.27
N GLY A 184 5.72 -0.66 -23.23
CA GLY A 184 6.16 -1.16 -24.56
C GLY A 184 7.53 -1.84 -24.50
N ILE A 185 8.47 -1.32 -23.72
CA ILE A 185 9.83 -1.87 -23.62
C ILE A 185 9.88 -3.21 -22.86
N MET A 186 9.06 -3.39 -21.82
CA MET A 186 9.08 -4.62 -21.02
C MET A 186 8.92 -5.90 -21.83
N PRO A 187 7.91 -6.03 -22.73
CA PRO A 187 7.79 -7.19 -23.60
C PRO A 187 8.97 -7.40 -24.53
N MET A 188 9.56 -6.31 -25.03
CA MET A 188 10.70 -6.37 -25.94
C MET A 188 11.95 -6.94 -25.24
N ILE A 189 12.19 -6.57 -23.98
CA ILE A 189 13.37 -7.02 -23.21
C ILE A 189 13.16 -8.40 -22.60
N PHE A 190 11.98 -8.64 -22.03
CA PHE A 190 11.71 -9.83 -21.21
C PHE A 190 10.96 -10.94 -21.96
N GLY A 191 10.51 -10.69 -23.17
CA GLY A 191 9.71 -11.58 -24.00
C GLY A 191 8.22 -11.26 -23.93
N SER A 192 7.47 -11.86 -24.85
CA SER A 192 6.03 -11.61 -25.01
C SER A 192 5.29 -11.86 -23.72
N ASN A 193 4.47 -10.88 -23.40
CA ASN A 193 3.65 -10.99 -22.23
C ASN A 193 2.61 -11.97 -22.36
N SER A 194 2.36 -12.68 -21.56
CA SER A 194 1.07 -13.01 -21.46
C SER A 194 0.71 -14.39 -21.28
N THR A 195 -0.34 -14.60 -21.28
CA THR A 195 -1.24 -15.73 -21.36
C THR A 195 -0.62 -17.05 -21.88
N THR A 196 0.43 -16.96 -22.74
CA THR A 196 1.08 -18.14 -23.32
C THR A 196 2.39 -18.56 -22.64
N ASN A 197 3.16 -17.61 -22.08
CA ASN A 197 4.39 -17.88 -21.31
C ASN A 197 4.62 -16.81 -20.25
N PRO A 198 3.84 -16.81 -19.16
CA PRO A 198 4.04 -15.85 -18.07
C PRO A 198 5.38 -16.12 -17.39
N LEU A 199 6.13 -15.05 -17.14
CA LEU A 199 7.27 -15.14 -16.24
C LEU A 199 6.74 -15.44 -14.83
N SER A 200 7.29 -16.46 -14.19
CA SER A 200 6.92 -16.82 -12.82
C SER A 200 8.06 -16.56 -11.86
N ILE A 201 7.74 -16.09 -10.67
CA ILE A 201 8.68 -16.05 -9.55
C ILE A 201 8.35 -17.25 -8.68
N PRO A 202 9.27 -18.23 -8.53
CA PRO A 202 9.10 -19.27 -7.54
C PRO A 202 9.05 -18.62 -6.17
N THR A 203 8.06 -18.98 -5.38
CA THR A 203 7.98 -18.55 -3.99
C THR A 203 9.10 -19.19 -3.18
N LEU A 204 9.58 -18.51 -2.13
CA LEU A 204 10.52 -19.07 -1.15
C LEU A 204 10.00 -20.36 -0.52
N PHE A 205 8.70 -20.57 -0.58
CA PHE A 205 8.00 -21.74 -0.04
C PHE A 205 7.20 -22.41 -1.14
N PRO A 206 7.14 -23.75 -1.15
CA PRO A 206 6.31 -24.48 -2.10
C PRO A 206 4.87 -23.96 -2.07
N ARG A 207 4.23 -23.93 -3.24
CA ARG A 207 2.80 -23.60 -3.33
C ARG A 207 2.02 -24.57 -2.45
N GLY A 208 1.22 -24.04 -1.53
CA GLY A 208 0.46 -24.83 -0.57
C GLY A 208 1.06 -24.89 0.83
N ASP A 209 2.30 -24.45 1.03
CA ASP A 209 2.88 -24.33 2.36
C ASP A 209 2.17 -23.23 3.15
N GLN A 210 1.43 -23.66 4.17
CA GLN A 210 0.63 -22.80 5.02
C GLN A 210 1.04 -22.98 6.48
N VAL A 211 0.90 -21.92 7.25
CA VAL A 211 1.06 -21.95 8.71
C VAL A 211 -0.32 -22.00 9.34
N PRO A 212 -0.65 -23.08 10.03
CA PRO A 212 -1.90 -23.14 10.77
C PRO A 212 -1.79 -22.27 12.02
N LEU A 213 -2.61 -21.20 12.08
CA LEU A 213 -2.76 -20.42 13.31
C LEU A 213 -3.77 -21.12 14.22
N THR A 214 -3.28 -22.03 15.04
CA THR A 214 -4.10 -22.85 15.94
C THR A 214 -4.53 -22.14 17.20
N PHE A 215 -3.88 -21.03 17.58
CA PHE A 215 -4.18 -20.34 18.84
C PHE A 215 -5.61 -19.76 18.87
N LEU A 216 -6.11 -19.19 17.76
CA LEU A 216 -7.49 -18.70 17.66
C LEU A 216 -8.50 -19.84 17.72
N TYR A 217 -8.16 -20.98 17.13
CA TYR A 217 -8.96 -22.19 17.21
C TYR A 217 -8.96 -22.77 18.62
N ASN A 218 -7.81 -22.86 19.26
CA ASN A 218 -7.67 -23.36 20.63
C ASN A 218 -8.39 -22.46 21.65
N TRP A 219 -8.50 -21.17 21.36
CA TRP A 219 -9.28 -20.23 22.18
C TRP A 219 -10.78 -20.25 21.85
N GLY A 220 -11.21 -21.08 20.90
CA GLY A 220 -12.61 -21.17 20.49
C GLY A 220 -13.15 -19.92 19.80
N VAL A 221 -12.27 -19.09 19.25
CA VAL A 221 -12.63 -17.87 18.50
C VAL A 221 -13.08 -18.22 17.07
N ILE A 222 -12.44 -19.23 16.48
CA ILE A 222 -12.74 -19.73 15.13
C ILE A 222 -13.04 -21.22 15.17
N THR A 223 -13.84 -21.68 14.20
CA THR A 223 -14.32 -23.08 14.14
C THR A 223 -13.33 -24.04 13.49
N MET A 224 -12.32 -23.51 12.77
CA MET A 224 -11.26 -24.29 12.13
C MET A 224 -9.93 -23.53 12.16
N PRO A 225 -8.77 -24.20 12.14
CA PRO A 225 -7.47 -23.54 12.11
C PRO A 225 -7.35 -22.65 10.88
N LEU A 226 -6.96 -21.39 11.10
CA LEU A 226 -6.69 -20.45 10.02
C LEU A 226 -5.38 -20.84 9.33
N GLN A 227 -5.45 -21.11 8.04
CA GLN A 227 -4.28 -21.44 7.24
C GLN A 227 -3.82 -20.19 6.47
N ILE A 228 -2.64 -19.68 6.80
CA ILE A 228 -2.05 -18.52 6.13
C ILE A 228 -0.88 -18.98 5.28
N PRO A 229 -0.83 -18.59 3.98
CA PRO A 229 0.32 -18.89 3.14
C PRO A 229 1.61 -18.33 3.76
N LYS A 230 2.65 -19.14 3.87
CA LYS A 230 3.95 -18.71 4.41
C LYS A 230 4.47 -17.47 3.68
N HIS A 231 4.30 -17.41 2.36
CA HIS A 231 4.67 -16.26 1.54
C HIS A 231 4.05 -14.93 2.04
N SER A 232 2.79 -14.95 2.46
CA SER A 232 2.10 -13.76 2.99
C SER A 232 2.72 -13.26 4.29
N ILE A 233 3.11 -14.19 5.18
CA ILE A 233 3.75 -13.87 6.46
C ILE A 233 5.13 -13.25 6.22
N TYR A 234 5.94 -13.86 5.34
CA TYR A 234 7.26 -13.33 5.03
C TYR A 234 7.19 -12.01 4.27
N GLY A 235 6.23 -11.84 3.36
CA GLY A 235 5.97 -10.58 2.67
C GLY A 235 5.61 -9.46 3.66
N LEU A 236 4.77 -9.77 4.64
CA LEU A 236 4.42 -8.81 5.71
C LEU A 236 5.64 -8.49 6.59
N ALA A 237 6.40 -9.48 7.02
CA ALA A 237 7.59 -9.29 7.84
C ALA A 237 8.64 -8.42 7.12
N LEU A 238 8.90 -8.70 5.84
CA LEU A 238 9.80 -7.90 5.01
C LEU A 238 9.28 -6.46 4.84
N THR A 239 7.99 -6.28 4.64
CA THR A 239 7.35 -4.96 4.54
C THR A 239 7.55 -4.16 5.81
N VAL A 240 7.24 -4.74 6.97
CA VAL A 240 7.44 -4.08 8.29
C VAL A 240 8.90 -3.73 8.49
N PHE A 241 9.82 -4.64 8.19
CA PHE A 241 11.25 -4.40 8.29
C PHE A 241 11.69 -3.21 7.43
N LEU A 242 11.31 -3.18 6.15
CA LEU A 242 11.68 -2.10 5.23
C LEU A 242 11.06 -0.76 5.64
N LEU A 243 9.83 -0.74 6.13
CA LEU A 243 9.21 0.49 6.64
C LEU A 243 9.92 0.99 7.89
N VAL A 244 10.27 0.12 8.83
CA VAL A 244 11.05 0.49 10.02
C VAL A 244 12.41 1.07 9.63
N VAL A 245 13.11 0.43 8.69
CA VAL A 245 14.39 0.93 8.15
C VAL A 245 14.19 2.30 7.51
N LEU A 246 13.20 2.47 6.63
CA LEU A 246 12.93 3.75 5.97
C LEU A 246 12.62 4.86 6.98
N PHE A 247 11.72 4.61 7.93
CA PHE A 247 11.38 5.63 8.95
C PHE A 247 12.55 5.95 9.87
N SER A 248 13.39 4.97 10.17
CA SER A 248 14.66 5.18 10.89
C SER A 248 15.63 6.05 10.08
N LEU A 249 15.80 5.77 8.79
CA LEU A 249 16.59 6.61 7.89
C LEU A 249 16.06 8.03 7.81
N LEU A 250 14.74 8.20 7.66
CA LEU A 250 14.10 9.51 7.62
C LEU A 250 14.26 10.29 8.94
N ARG A 251 14.30 9.61 10.09
CA ARG A 251 14.37 10.24 11.40
C ARG A 251 15.82 10.56 11.83
N PHE A 252 16.74 9.64 11.64
CA PHE A 252 18.05 9.67 12.28
C PHE A 252 19.20 10.01 11.33
N THR A 253 19.00 10.07 10.00
CA THR A 253 20.09 10.32 9.06
C THR A 253 20.12 11.76 8.52
N LYS A 254 21.29 12.18 8.02
CA LYS A 254 21.47 13.45 7.29
C LYS A 254 20.60 13.51 6.03
N TRP A 255 20.42 12.36 5.34
CA TRP A 255 19.50 12.26 4.20
C TRP A 255 18.07 12.56 4.61
N GLY A 256 17.58 11.97 5.71
CA GLY A 256 16.23 12.22 6.21
C GLY A 256 16.00 13.67 6.63
N LEU A 257 17.03 14.34 7.20
CA LEU A 257 16.98 15.79 7.43
C LEU A 257 16.85 16.55 6.12
N GLY A 258 17.64 16.20 5.11
CA GLY A 258 17.57 16.77 3.76
C GLY A 258 16.19 16.59 3.11
N VAL A 259 15.59 15.38 3.23
CA VAL A 259 14.22 15.11 2.75
C VAL A 259 13.20 16.04 3.41
N ARG A 260 13.25 16.20 4.74
CA ARG A 260 12.33 17.08 5.46
C ARG A 260 12.51 18.57 5.09
N ALA A 261 13.75 19.02 4.96
CA ALA A 261 14.06 20.38 4.55
C ALA A 261 13.56 20.67 3.12
N THR A 262 13.89 19.78 2.16
CA THR A 262 13.44 19.89 0.75
C THR A 262 11.91 19.82 0.66
N ALA A 263 11.27 18.94 1.43
CA ALA A 263 9.81 18.83 1.49
C ALA A 263 9.12 20.10 2.00
N SER A 264 9.76 20.87 2.89
CA SER A 264 9.25 22.14 3.39
C SER A 264 9.38 23.23 2.33
N ASN A 265 10.60 23.50 1.87
CA ASN A 265 10.88 24.47 0.81
C ASN A 265 12.20 24.13 0.09
N GLU A 266 12.12 23.69 -1.16
CA GLU A 266 13.29 23.27 -1.94
C GLU A 266 14.28 24.42 -2.16
N ARG A 267 13.79 25.66 -2.44
CA ARG A 267 14.65 26.81 -2.68
C ARG A 267 15.43 27.20 -1.42
N VAL A 268 14.75 27.28 -0.29
CA VAL A 268 15.40 27.60 1.01
C VAL A 268 16.40 26.51 1.39
N ALA A 269 16.05 25.24 1.23
CA ALA A 269 16.95 24.12 1.50
C ALA A 269 18.23 24.20 0.65
N SER A 270 18.09 24.56 -0.64
CA SER A 270 19.25 24.72 -1.54
C SER A 270 20.13 25.93 -1.12
N MET A 271 19.53 27.05 -0.71
CA MET A 271 20.28 28.20 -0.21
C MET A 271 21.04 27.91 1.09
N MET A 272 20.52 26.98 1.91
CA MET A 272 21.20 26.50 3.13
C MET A 272 22.27 25.42 2.86
N GLY A 273 22.65 25.21 1.60
CA GLY A 273 23.72 24.28 1.20
C GLY A 273 23.29 22.80 1.09
N ILE A 274 21.99 22.48 1.17
CA ILE A 274 21.51 21.12 0.98
C ILE A 274 21.48 20.82 -0.53
N ASN A 275 22.15 19.74 -0.95
CA ASN A 275 22.10 19.26 -2.32
C ASN A 275 20.74 18.62 -2.63
N THR A 276 19.74 19.47 -2.97
CA THR A 276 18.36 19.01 -3.25
C THR A 276 18.30 18.05 -4.43
N LYS A 277 19.22 18.17 -5.42
CA LYS A 277 19.30 17.28 -6.56
C LYS A 277 19.65 15.84 -6.15
N LEU A 278 20.56 15.67 -5.20
CA LEU A 278 20.91 14.36 -4.67
C LEU A 278 19.77 13.79 -3.80
N ILE A 279 19.12 14.66 -3.00
CA ILE A 279 17.99 14.27 -2.16
C ILE A 279 16.83 13.74 -3.02
N THR A 280 16.47 14.43 -4.11
CA THR A 280 15.39 13.96 -5.00
C THR A 280 15.76 12.66 -5.70
N ALA A 281 16.96 12.57 -6.29
CA ALA A 281 17.41 11.37 -6.99
C ALA A 281 17.42 10.13 -6.06
N LEU A 282 17.96 10.26 -4.84
CA LEU A 282 17.93 9.17 -3.86
C LEU A 282 16.49 8.83 -3.44
N SER A 283 15.62 9.82 -3.30
CA SER A 283 14.20 9.56 -2.94
C SER A 283 13.46 8.80 -4.05
N TRP A 284 13.72 9.13 -5.32
CA TRP A 284 13.18 8.39 -6.46
C TRP A 284 13.75 6.96 -6.53
N GLY A 285 15.05 6.81 -6.28
CA GLY A 285 15.69 5.50 -6.19
C GLY A 285 15.09 4.63 -5.08
N ILE A 286 15.01 5.17 -3.85
CA ILE A 286 14.42 4.44 -2.70
C ILE A 286 12.95 4.10 -2.96
N ALA A 287 12.19 5.00 -3.58
CA ALA A 287 10.82 4.72 -3.97
C ALA A 287 10.75 3.61 -5.04
N GLY A 288 11.67 3.61 -6.01
CA GLY A 288 11.82 2.51 -6.97
C GLY A 288 12.13 1.19 -6.27
N PHE A 289 13.07 1.17 -5.33
CA PHE A 289 13.42 0.00 -4.53
C PHE A 289 12.22 -0.57 -3.77
N LEU A 290 11.50 0.27 -3.03
CA LEU A 290 10.31 -0.15 -2.27
C LEU A 290 9.21 -0.67 -3.21
N GLY A 291 9.01 0.01 -4.33
CA GLY A 291 8.07 -0.44 -5.37
C GLY A 291 8.47 -1.78 -5.98
N GLY A 292 9.76 -1.98 -6.29
CA GLY A 292 10.29 -3.25 -6.81
C GLY A 292 10.05 -4.41 -5.84
N VAL A 293 10.37 -4.22 -4.56
CA VAL A 293 10.06 -5.22 -3.53
C VAL A 293 8.56 -5.48 -3.42
N ALA A 294 7.73 -4.42 -3.45
CA ALA A 294 6.27 -4.55 -3.42
C ALA A 294 5.74 -5.40 -4.58
N ALA A 295 6.30 -5.20 -5.80
CA ALA A 295 5.94 -5.97 -6.98
C ALA A 295 6.36 -7.44 -6.87
N ILE A 296 7.55 -7.72 -6.35
CA ILE A 296 8.05 -9.09 -6.15
C ILE A 296 7.19 -9.82 -5.10
N ILE A 297 6.82 -9.16 -4.00
CA ILE A 297 5.92 -9.74 -2.98
C ILE A 297 4.55 -10.06 -3.60
N LYS A 298 4.03 -9.18 -4.46
CA LYS A 298 2.70 -9.34 -5.06
C LYS A 298 2.65 -10.41 -6.15
N ALA A 299 3.76 -10.74 -6.77
CA ALA A 299 3.88 -11.64 -7.92
C ALA A 299 4.46 -13.01 -7.54
N PRO A 300 3.77 -13.84 -6.76
CA PRO A 300 4.31 -15.16 -6.38
C PRO A 300 4.32 -16.14 -7.55
N SER A 301 3.51 -15.94 -8.59
CA SER A 301 3.38 -16.90 -9.68
C SER A 301 3.55 -16.30 -11.06
N ASP A 302 2.90 -15.19 -11.37
CA ASP A 302 2.84 -14.65 -12.73
C ASP A 302 3.16 -13.16 -12.75
N ILE A 303 3.93 -12.72 -13.73
CA ILE A 303 4.28 -11.31 -13.93
C ILE A 303 3.79 -10.87 -15.29
N GLY A 304 3.00 -9.81 -15.28
CA GLY A 304 2.59 -9.08 -16.48
C GLY A 304 2.81 -7.58 -16.31
N PRO A 305 2.79 -6.78 -17.39
CA PRO A 305 3.00 -5.33 -17.32
C PRO A 305 1.99 -4.62 -16.41
N ALA A 306 0.78 -5.16 -16.31
CA ALA A 306 -0.28 -4.60 -15.48
C ALA A 306 -0.20 -4.98 -13.99
N LEU A 307 0.80 -5.78 -13.56
CA LEU A 307 0.92 -6.33 -12.21
C LEU A 307 0.67 -5.31 -11.10
N MET A 308 1.29 -4.15 -11.19
CA MET A 308 1.25 -3.12 -10.15
C MET A 308 0.28 -1.97 -10.42
N VAL A 309 -0.47 -1.99 -11.52
CA VAL A 309 -1.38 -0.90 -11.90
C VAL A 309 -2.46 -0.67 -10.84
N THR A 310 -3.17 -1.72 -10.44
CA THR A 310 -4.21 -1.64 -9.39
C THR A 310 -3.61 -1.21 -8.05
N THR A 311 -2.42 -1.71 -7.70
CA THR A 311 -1.71 -1.31 -6.47
C THR A 311 -1.33 0.16 -6.50
N GLN A 312 -0.93 0.70 -7.65
CA GLN A 312 -0.64 2.13 -7.80
C GLN A 312 -1.89 2.98 -7.65
N VAL A 313 -3.01 2.60 -8.26
CA VAL A 313 -4.30 3.32 -8.10
C VAL A 313 -4.70 3.33 -6.63
N ASN A 314 -4.70 2.18 -5.97
CA ASN A 314 -4.97 2.08 -4.53
C ASN A 314 -3.97 2.89 -3.70
N GLY A 315 -2.70 2.95 -4.11
CA GLY A 315 -1.66 3.74 -3.46
C GLY A 315 -1.91 5.25 -3.54
N PHE A 316 -2.37 5.75 -4.69
CA PHE A 316 -2.80 7.16 -4.82
C PHE A 316 -4.03 7.43 -3.97
N VAL A 317 -5.01 6.54 -4.00
CA VAL A 317 -6.22 6.66 -3.17
C VAL A 317 -5.85 6.68 -1.68
N ALA A 318 -4.94 5.79 -1.24
CA ALA A 318 -4.43 5.76 0.12
C ALA A 318 -3.65 7.04 0.48
N ALA A 319 -2.86 7.58 -0.45
CA ALA A 319 -2.13 8.82 -0.25
C ALA A 319 -3.06 10.03 -0.13
N VAL A 320 -4.15 10.08 -0.90
CA VAL A 320 -5.19 11.12 -0.80
C VAL A 320 -5.95 10.97 0.51
N LEU A 321 -6.43 9.76 0.81
CA LEU A 321 -7.18 9.48 2.04
C LEU A 321 -6.36 9.79 3.30
N GLY A 322 -5.09 9.40 3.31
CA GLY A 322 -4.18 9.63 4.44
C GLY A 322 -3.60 11.03 4.51
N SER A 323 -3.61 11.78 3.43
CA SER A 323 -2.93 13.05 3.14
C SER A 323 -1.48 12.91 2.69
N PHE A 324 -1.14 13.48 1.55
CA PHE A 324 0.24 13.54 1.03
C PHE A 324 1.23 14.30 1.94
N THR A 325 0.71 15.09 2.89
CA THR A 325 1.55 15.88 3.82
C THR A 325 2.13 15.05 4.96
N SER A 326 1.57 13.87 5.24
CA SER A 326 2.01 12.94 6.28
C SER A 326 2.57 11.66 5.67
N PHE A 327 3.42 10.92 6.38
CA PHE A 327 3.76 9.53 6.04
C PHE A 327 2.84 8.53 6.75
N ALA A 328 2.47 8.83 8.00
CA ALA A 328 1.65 7.93 8.81
C ALA A 328 0.22 7.78 8.27
N GLY A 329 -0.37 8.88 7.76
CA GLY A 329 -1.71 8.85 7.21
C GLY A 329 -1.88 7.88 6.04
N PRO A 330 -1.11 8.02 4.97
CA PRO A 330 -1.12 7.10 3.83
C PRO A 330 -0.81 5.64 4.21
N LEU A 331 0.09 5.41 5.16
CA LEU A 331 0.37 4.07 5.66
C LEU A 331 -0.87 3.44 6.34
N ILE A 332 -1.55 4.19 7.20
CA ILE A 332 -2.80 3.72 7.82
C ILE A 332 -3.88 3.48 6.76
N ALA A 333 -4.00 4.37 5.77
CA ALA A 333 -4.94 4.21 4.67
C ALA A 333 -4.63 2.98 3.81
N SER A 334 -3.35 2.65 3.61
CA SER A 334 -2.94 1.46 2.86
C SER A 334 -3.26 0.13 3.57
N ILE A 335 -3.41 0.16 4.89
CA ILE A 335 -3.92 -0.97 5.67
C ILE A 335 -5.45 -1.02 5.58
N LEU A 336 -6.11 0.14 5.69
CA LEU A 336 -7.56 0.24 5.72
C LEU A 336 -8.23 -0.22 4.42
N ILE A 337 -7.67 0.15 3.25
CA ILE A 337 -8.27 -0.14 1.94
C ILE A 337 -8.40 -1.65 1.68
N PRO A 338 -7.33 -2.48 1.73
CA PRO A 338 -7.47 -3.92 1.51
C PRO A 338 -8.33 -4.60 2.58
N THR A 339 -8.26 -4.12 3.83
CA THR A 339 -9.11 -4.64 4.91
C THR A 339 -10.58 -4.40 4.62
N MET A 340 -10.96 -3.18 4.19
CA MET A 340 -12.33 -2.88 3.79
C MET A 340 -12.76 -3.70 2.57
N GLN A 341 -11.88 -3.87 1.58
CA GLN A 341 -12.16 -4.69 0.39
C GLN A 341 -12.46 -6.14 0.79
N GLY A 342 -11.63 -6.75 1.63
CA GLY A 342 -11.84 -8.11 2.11
C GLY A 342 -13.11 -8.28 2.95
N LEU A 343 -13.43 -7.31 3.81
CA LEU A 343 -14.66 -7.37 4.61
C LEU A 343 -15.92 -7.17 3.75
N LEU A 344 -15.91 -6.23 2.81
CA LEU A 344 -17.04 -5.97 1.94
C LEU A 344 -17.25 -7.05 0.88
N GLU A 345 -16.26 -7.88 0.62
CA GLU A 345 -16.38 -9.01 -0.30
C GLU A 345 -17.51 -9.97 0.11
N THR A 346 -17.77 -10.11 1.42
CA THR A 346 -18.86 -10.92 1.95
C THR A 346 -20.24 -10.36 1.61
N LEU A 347 -20.38 -9.03 1.55
CA LEU A 347 -21.65 -8.35 1.31
C LEU A 347 -21.96 -8.21 -0.19
N VAL A 348 -20.97 -7.72 -0.94
CA VAL A 348 -21.18 -7.24 -2.32
C VAL A 348 -20.38 -8.02 -3.36
N GLY A 349 -19.66 -9.07 -2.94
CA GLY A 349 -18.85 -9.89 -3.84
C GLY A 349 -17.82 -9.04 -4.61
N THR A 350 -17.77 -9.22 -5.93
CA THR A 350 -16.80 -8.52 -6.81
C THR A 350 -16.98 -7.00 -6.87
N TRP A 351 -18.12 -6.45 -6.42
CA TRP A 351 -18.36 -5.00 -6.35
C TRP A 351 -17.66 -4.31 -5.17
N ASN A 352 -16.96 -5.07 -4.32
CA ASN A 352 -16.25 -4.54 -3.14
C ASN A 352 -15.32 -3.37 -3.48
N PHE A 353 -14.59 -3.43 -4.63
CA PHE A 353 -13.72 -2.35 -5.09
C PHE A 353 -14.49 -1.06 -5.35
N ALA A 354 -15.62 -1.16 -6.09
CA ALA A 354 -16.43 0.01 -6.42
C ALA A 354 -17.01 0.66 -5.15
N VAL A 355 -17.51 -0.14 -4.22
CA VAL A 355 -18.09 0.35 -2.96
C VAL A 355 -17.02 1.06 -2.11
N VAL A 356 -15.82 0.46 -1.97
CA VAL A 356 -14.71 1.09 -1.22
C VAL A 356 -14.32 2.42 -1.86
N TYR A 357 -14.22 2.50 -3.20
CA TYR A 357 -13.86 3.75 -3.86
C TYR A 357 -14.96 4.82 -3.72
N ILE A 358 -16.24 4.45 -3.75
CA ILE A 358 -17.35 5.38 -3.50
C ILE A 358 -17.26 5.93 -2.07
N ILE A 359 -17.02 5.08 -1.07
CA ILE A 359 -16.86 5.50 0.32
C ILE A 359 -15.71 6.50 0.46
N ILE A 360 -14.56 6.20 -0.17
CA ILE A 360 -13.38 7.07 -0.11
C ILE A 360 -13.64 8.38 -0.85
N LEU A 361 -14.33 8.36 -2.00
CA LEU A 361 -14.69 9.55 -2.76
C LEU A 361 -15.59 10.47 -1.93
N VAL A 362 -16.64 9.94 -1.33
CA VAL A 362 -17.52 10.70 -0.43
C VAL A 362 -16.73 11.27 0.75
N PHE A 363 -15.82 10.49 1.32
CA PHE A 363 -14.95 10.95 2.38
C PHE A 363 -14.09 12.15 1.95
N VAL A 364 -13.42 12.07 0.79
CA VAL A 364 -12.54 13.13 0.27
C VAL A 364 -13.35 14.39 -0.09
N LEU A 365 -14.59 14.25 -0.58
CA LEU A 365 -15.48 15.38 -0.80
C LEU A 365 -15.81 16.13 0.49
N ILE A 366 -15.99 15.38 1.59
CA ILE A 366 -16.27 15.98 2.92
C ILE A 366 -14.99 16.56 3.53
N LYS A 367 -13.84 15.89 3.39
CA LYS A 367 -12.56 16.27 4.01
C LYS A 367 -11.39 16.18 3.02
N PRO A 368 -11.22 17.23 2.17
CA PRO A 368 -10.19 17.22 1.13
C PRO A 368 -8.75 17.19 1.66
N GLU A 369 -8.52 17.57 2.92
CA GLU A 369 -7.18 17.49 3.51
C GLU A 369 -6.76 16.06 3.86
N GLY A 370 -7.66 15.08 3.82
CA GLY A 370 -7.43 13.70 4.21
C GLY A 370 -7.48 13.47 5.73
N LEU A 371 -7.24 12.22 6.19
CA LEU A 371 -7.35 11.82 7.60
C LEU A 371 -6.42 12.62 8.52
N PHE A 372 -5.17 12.83 8.10
CA PHE A 372 -4.09 13.43 8.88
C PHE A 372 -3.55 14.74 8.27
N GLY A 373 -4.27 15.31 7.31
CA GLY A 373 -3.89 16.57 6.67
C GLY A 373 -3.96 17.75 7.63
N LYS A 374 -3.00 18.66 7.50
CA LYS A 374 -3.03 19.96 8.19
C LYS A 374 -3.62 21.00 7.23
N LYS A 375 -4.50 21.86 7.72
CA LYS A 375 -4.91 23.03 6.96
C LYS A 375 -3.68 23.87 6.66
N VAL A 376 -3.42 24.10 5.38
CA VAL A 376 -2.42 25.08 4.97
C VAL A 376 -3.12 26.44 5.04
N ASP A 377 -2.84 27.21 6.08
CA ASP A 377 -3.26 28.60 6.12
C ASP A 377 -2.61 29.30 4.93
N LYS A 378 -3.42 29.73 3.97
CA LYS A 378 -2.93 30.64 2.93
C LYS A 378 -2.50 31.91 3.66
N LYS A 379 -1.20 32.11 3.83
CA LYS A 379 -0.67 33.41 4.13
C LYS A 379 -0.97 34.26 2.91
N VAL A 380 -1.93 35.18 3.06
CA VAL A 380 -2.21 36.23 2.12
C VAL A 380 -1.03 37.18 2.11
#